data_ee743efaa4e835ca4a953ae8f8255d9d
#
_entry.id   ee743efaa4e835ca4a953ae8f8255d9d
#
_cell.length_a   1.000
_cell.length_b   1.000
_cell.length_c   1.000
_cell.angle_alpha   90.00
_cell.angle_beta   90.00
_cell.angle_gamma   90.00
#
_symmetry.space_group_name_H-M   'P 1'
#
loop_
_entity.id
_entity.type
_entity.pdbx_description
1 polymer ?
#
loop_
_entity_poly.entity_id
_entity_poly.type
_entity_poly.pdbx_seq_one_letter_code
_entity_poly.pdbx_strand_id
1 'polypeptide(L)'
;MKRAFVYKDEKSNKFWWIDYSDCSFAVNYGKYGSIGKFELKEFDTTEDCQKEAEKLIRSKIKKGYVEDENFNFLNRLYIDSEEYGLNPQTSRPRFSEHFNDEIYYSGGDEDAPFGSDEGHDTLICIFEAVRKNPNFDYSAFPRKLIEQD
;
A
#
# COMPACT_ATOMS: atom_id res chain seq x y z
N MET A 1 -2.07 -11.01 8.46
CA MET A 1 -2.19 -12.11 7.45
C MET A 1 -2.45 -11.50 6.09
N LYS A 2 -1.74 -11.97 5.04
CA LYS A 2 -1.82 -11.42 3.67
C LYS A 2 -2.46 -12.45 2.75
N ARG A 3 -3.51 -12.05 2.02
CA ARG A 3 -4.19 -12.90 1.03
C ARG A 3 -4.50 -12.09 -0.24
N ALA A 4 -4.29 -12.69 -1.39
CA ALA A 4 -4.54 -12.07 -2.69
C ALA A 4 -5.51 -12.89 -3.53
N PHE A 5 -6.30 -12.21 -4.34
CA PHE A 5 -7.34 -12.81 -5.17
C PHE A 5 -7.35 -12.15 -6.54
N VAL A 6 -7.66 -12.91 -7.55
CA VAL A 6 -7.79 -12.44 -8.93
C VAL A 6 -9.17 -12.78 -9.47
N TYR A 7 -9.71 -11.88 -10.28
CA TYR A 7 -10.90 -12.12 -11.08
C TYR A 7 -10.57 -11.91 -12.55
N LYS A 8 -10.84 -12.89 -13.37
CA LYS A 8 -10.58 -12.82 -14.81
C LYS A 8 -11.77 -13.40 -15.58
N ASP A 9 -12.29 -12.61 -16.52
CA ASP A 9 -13.24 -13.02 -17.54
C ASP A 9 -12.83 -12.45 -18.91
N GLU A 10 -13.67 -12.55 -19.93
CA GLU A 10 -13.38 -12.06 -21.28
C GLU A 10 -13.18 -10.53 -21.35
N LYS A 11 -13.75 -9.78 -20.42
CA LYS A 11 -13.76 -8.30 -20.41
C LYS A 11 -12.99 -7.69 -19.25
N SER A 12 -12.68 -8.48 -18.21
CA SER A 12 -12.14 -7.96 -16.96
C SER A 12 -10.98 -8.82 -16.47
N ASN A 13 -9.91 -8.12 -16.05
CA ASN A 13 -8.81 -8.72 -15.31
C ASN A 13 -8.52 -7.82 -14.11
N LYS A 14 -8.86 -8.29 -12.91
CA LYS A 14 -8.84 -7.50 -11.67
C LYS A 14 -8.11 -8.25 -10.59
N PHE A 15 -7.48 -7.49 -9.70
CA PHE A 15 -6.90 -8.02 -8.48
C PHE A 15 -7.61 -7.41 -7.25
N TRP A 16 -7.54 -8.12 -6.16
CA TRP A 16 -7.90 -7.65 -4.83
C TRP A 16 -7.05 -8.39 -3.81
N TRP A 17 -6.40 -7.68 -2.92
CA TRP A 17 -5.71 -8.31 -1.81
C TRP A 17 -6.05 -7.59 -0.50
N ILE A 18 -5.85 -8.29 0.59
CA ILE A 18 -6.01 -7.81 1.96
C ILE A 18 -4.79 -8.17 2.79
N ASP A 19 -4.35 -7.24 3.60
CA ASP A 19 -3.37 -7.44 4.66
C ASP A 19 -4.00 -7.03 5.97
N TYR A 20 -4.20 -7.96 6.89
CA TYR A 20 -4.79 -7.71 8.18
C TYR A 20 -3.95 -8.27 9.31
N SER A 21 -3.75 -7.45 10.35
CA SER A 21 -3.09 -7.81 11.59
C SER A 21 -3.61 -6.93 12.70
N ASP A 22 -3.62 -7.45 13.91
CA ASP A 22 -4.07 -6.73 15.09
C ASP A 22 -5.46 -6.08 14.86
N CYS A 23 -5.57 -4.79 15.04
CA CYS A 23 -6.82 -4.05 14.95
C CYS A 23 -7.02 -3.31 13.62
N SER A 24 -6.25 -3.60 12.59
CA SER A 24 -6.38 -2.93 11.31
C SER A 24 -6.24 -3.86 10.10
N PHE A 25 -6.82 -3.46 8.98
CA PHE A 25 -6.51 -4.06 7.70
C PHE A 25 -6.36 -3.02 6.60
N ALA A 26 -5.49 -3.33 5.65
CA ALA A 26 -5.40 -2.62 4.38
C ALA A 26 -5.93 -3.51 3.25
N VAL A 27 -6.70 -2.94 2.32
CA VAL A 27 -7.07 -3.58 1.06
C VAL A 27 -6.54 -2.77 -0.11
N ASN A 28 -6.13 -3.48 -1.16
CA ASN A 28 -5.80 -2.85 -2.43
C ASN A 28 -6.50 -3.59 -3.55
N TYR A 29 -7.06 -2.87 -4.51
CA TYR A 29 -7.82 -3.49 -5.59
C TYR A 29 -7.81 -2.61 -6.84
N GLY A 30 -7.98 -3.26 -7.98
CA GLY A 30 -8.02 -2.56 -9.25
C GLY A 30 -7.89 -3.48 -10.46
N LYS A 31 -7.53 -2.88 -11.59
CA LYS A 31 -7.17 -3.60 -12.80
C LYS A 31 -5.82 -4.30 -12.57
N TYR A 32 -5.71 -5.55 -12.98
CA TYR A 32 -4.45 -6.30 -12.87
C TYR A 32 -3.32 -5.57 -13.57
N GLY A 33 -2.18 -5.42 -12.88
CA GLY A 33 -1.03 -4.66 -13.36
C GLY A 33 -1.09 -3.13 -13.13
N SER A 34 -2.17 -2.60 -12.52
CA SER A 34 -2.23 -1.21 -12.07
C SER A 34 -1.88 -1.10 -10.58
N ILE A 35 -1.58 0.10 -10.11
CA ILE A 35 -1.38 0.41 -8.68
C ILE A 35 -2.67 0.10 -7.89
N GLY A 36 -3.84 0.33 -8.48
CA GLY A 36 -5.12 0.16 -7.83
C GLY A 36 -5.47 1.27 -6.85
N LYS A 37 -6.47 0.99 -6.02
CA LYS A 37 -6.91 1.85 -4.92
C LYS A 37 -6.63 1.14 -3.61
N PHE A 38 -6.17 1.92 -2.63
CA PHE A 38 -5.98 1.47 -1.25
C PHE A 38 -7.15 1.92 -0.39
N GLU A 39 -7.50 1.11 0.58
CA GLU A 39 -8.39 1.47 1.70
C GLU A 39 -7.80 0.86 2.97
N LEU A 40 -7.66 1.67 4.00
CA LEU A 40 -7.24 1.28 5.34
C LEU A 40 -8.44 1.35 6.27
N LYS A 41 -8.60 0.38 7.15
CA LYS A 41 -9.65 0.39 8.16
C LYS A 41 -9.11 -0.09 9.50
N GLU A 42 -9.45 0.66 10.55
CA GLU A 42 -9.10 0.38 11.93
C GLU A 42 -10.33 -0.08 12.71
N PHE A 43 -10.10 -0.84 13.76
CA PHE A 43 -11.11 -1.43 14.61
C PHE A 43 -10.68 -1.32 16.08
N ASP A 44 -11.66 -1.35 16.97
CA ASP A 44 -11.40 -1.31 18.41
C ASP A 44 -10.81 -2.64 18.93
N THR A 45 -11.04 -3.75 18.23
CA THR A 45 -10.58 -5.07 18.64
C THR A 45 -10.03 -5.89 17.46
N THR A 46 -9.10 -6.77 17.74
CA THR A 46 -8.56 -7.75 16.78
C THR A 46 -9.66 -8.67 16.23
N GLU A 47 -10.60 -9.07 17.08
CA GLU A 47 -11.71 -9.95 16.71
C GLU A 47 -12.64 -9.29 15.69
N ASP A 48 -12.96 -8.01 15.85
CA ASP A 48 -13.79 -7.27 14.90
C ASP A 48 -13.07 -7.05 13.56
N CYS A 49 -11.76 -6.75 13.61
CA CYS A 49 -10.92 -6.66 12.43
C CYS A 49 -10.93 -7.99 11.65
N GLN A 50 -10.65 -9.09 12.31
CA GLN A 50 -10.63 -10.41 11.70
C GLN A 50 -11.99 -10.81 11.11
N LYS A 51 -13.07 -10.59 11.85
CA LYS A 51 -14.45 -10.88 11.42
C LYS A 51 -14.82 -10.11 10.15
N GLU A 52 -14.50 -8.82 10.08
CA GLU A 52 -14.80 -7.99 8.91
C GLU A 52 -13.90 -8.38 7.73
N ALA A 53 -12.61 -8.67 7.95
CA ALA A 53 -11.70 -9.16 6.93
C ALA A 53 -12.21 -10.46 6.29
N GLU A 54 -12.62 -11.44 7.09
CA GLU A 54 -13.17 -12.71 6.61
C GLU A 54 -14.49 -12.52 5.83
N LYS A 55 -15.33 -11.58 6.25
CA LYS A 55 -16.56 -11.23 5.55
C LYS A 55 -16.27 -10.65 4.16
N LEU A 56 -15.28 -9.76 4.05
CA LEU A 56 -14.82 -9.21 2.78
C LEU A 56 -14.28 -10.32 1.86
N ILE A 57 -13.42 -11.20 2.38
CA ILE A 57 -12.88 -12.34 1.65
C ILE A 57 -14.00 -13.21 1.09
N ARG A 58 -14.96 -13.62 1.95
CA ARG A 58 -16.11 -14.42 1.51
C ARG A 58 -16.93 -13.71 0.44
N SER A 59 -17.10 -12.40 0.55
CA SER A 59 -17.80 -11.59 -0.46
C SER A 59 -17.07 -11.60 -1.82
N LYS A 60 -15.73 -11.53 -1.81
CA LYS A 60 -14.94 -11.59 -3.06
C LYS A 60 -15.01 -12.97 -3.70
N ILE A 61 -14.91 -14.05 -2.93
CA ILE A 61 -15.06 -15.42 -3.42
C ILE A 61 -16.45 -15.61 -4.06
N LYS A 62 -17.53 -15.14 -3.41
CA LYS A 62 -18.88 -15.18 -3.99
C LYS A 62 -19.04 -14.41 -5.31
N LYS A 63 -18.21 -13.37 -5.51
CA LYS A 63 -18.16 -12.60 -6.77
C LYS A 63 -17.28 -13.23 -7.85
N GLY A 64 -16.76 -14.44 -7.63
CA GLY A 64 -15.94 -15.17 -8.58
C GLY A 64 -14.46 -14.85 -8.54
N TYR A 65 -13.99 -14.17 -7.51
CA TYR A 65 -12.55 -14.04 -7.29
C TYR A 65 -11.97 -15.37 -6.81
N VAL A 66 -10.83 -15.73 -7.36
CA VAL A 66 -10.06 -16.94 -7.02
C VAL A 66 -8.80 -16.51 -6.28
N GLU A 67 -8.46 -17.20 -5.21
CA GLU A 67 -7.24 -16.92 -4.45
C GLU A 67 -6.01 -17.24 -5.29
N ASP A 68 -5.05 -16.33 -5.29
CA ASP A 68 -3.75 -16.48 -5.93
C ASP A 68 -2.69 -16.74 -4.85
N GLU A 69 -2.47 -18.02 -4.58
CA GLU A 69 -1.48 -18.47 -3.58
C GLU A 69 -0.02 -18.14 -3.98
N ASN A 70 0.21 -17.86 -5.26
CA ASN A 70 1.54 -17.51 -5.79
C ASN A 70 1.76 -16.01 -5.91
N PHE A 71 0.82 -15.20 -5.41
CA PHE A 71 0.95 -13.75 -5.47
C PHE A 71 2.19 -13.27 -4.71
N ASN A 72 3.10 -12.62 -5.43
CA ASN A 72 4.31 -12.10 -4.83
C ASN A 72 4.09 -10.71 -4.25
N PHE A 73 3.84 -10.65 -2.95
CA PHE A 73 3.63 -9.40 -2.22
C PHE A 73 4.86 -8.47 -2.22
N LEU A 74 6.06 -8.98 -2.47
CA LEU A 74 7.27 -8.16 -2.57
C LEU A 74 7.35 -7.35 -3.87
N ASN A 75 6.65 -7.79 -4.91
CA ASN A 75 6.66 -7.16 -6.23
C ASN A 75 5.42 -6.30 -6.50
N ARG A 76 4.48 -6.23 -5.56
CA ARG A 76 3.33 -5.35 -5.74
C ARG A 76 3.76 -3.88 -5.70
N LEU A 77 3.04 -3.06 -6.44
CA LEU A 77 3.23 -1.61 -6.38
C LEU A 77 2.50 -1.05 -5.18
N TYR A 78 3.21 -0.28 -4.37
CA TYR A 78 2.66 0.49 -3.27
C TYR A 78 2.90 1.96 -3.55
N ILE A 79 1.95 2.75 -3.13
CA ILE A 79 2.12 4.19 -2.99
C ILE A 79 1.55 4.52 -1.62
N ASP A 80 2.38 4.97 -0.72
CA ASP A 80 1.91 5.64 0.47
C ASP A 80 1.22 6.93 0.03
N SER A 81 0.11 7.27 0.60
CA SER A 81 -0.64 8.44 0.22
C SER A 81 -0.90 9.31 1.44
N GLU A 82 -0.91 10.62 1.21
CA GLU A 82 -1.26 11.61 2.22
C GLU A 82 -2.61 11.32 2.89
N GLU A 83 -3.56 10.73 2.15
CA GLU A 83 -4.88 10.34 2.63
C GLU A 83 -4.82 9.26 3.72
N TYR A 84 -3.86 8.33 3.63
CA TYR A 84 -3.72 7.21 4.57
C TYR A 84 -2.55 7.37 5.52
N GLY A 85 -1.74 8.42 5.35
CA GLY A 85 -0.50 8.61 6.06
C GLY A 85 0.55 7.55 5.71
N LEU A 86 1.63 7.58 6.43
CA LEU A 86 2.65 6.53 6.37
C LEU A 86 2.19 5.34 7.21
N ASN A 87 2.09 4.16 6.59
CA ASN A 87 1.62 2.96 7.28
C ASN A 87 2.37 1.72 6.78
N PRO A 88 2.84 0.82 7.68
CA PRO A 88 3.51 -0.41 7.29
C PRO A 88 2.70 -1.27 6.31
N GLN A 89 1.37 -1.28 6.43
CA GLN A 89 0.49 -2.10 5.59
C GLN A 89 0.32 -1.54 4.18
N THR A 90 0.52 -0.23 3.99
CA THR A 90 0.44 0.44 2.68
C THR A 90 1.80 0.68 2.05
N SER A 91 2.87 0.58 2.82
CA SER A 91 4.26 0.74 2.36
C SER A 91 4.74 -0.44 1.50
N ARG A 92 5.81 -0.22 0.76
CA ARG A 92 6.47 -1.31 0.04
C ARG A 92 6.90 -2.42 1.00
N PRO A 93 6.59 -3.69 0.73
CA PRO A 93 6.93 -4.79 1.63
C PRO A 93 8.42 -4.84 1.98
N ARG A 94 9.32 -4.58 1.02
CA ARG A 94 10.76 -4.51 1.26
C ARG A 94 11.17 -3.37 2.18
N PHE A 95 10.43 -2.25 2.15
CA PHE A 95 10.65 -1.15 3.08
C PHE A 95 10.22 -1.56 4.48
N SER A 96 8.99 -2.05 4.65
CA SER A 96 8.46 -2.45 5.95
C SER A 96 9.12 -3.67 6.58
N GLU A 97 9.74 -4.56 5.80
CA GLU A 97 10.60 -5.63 6.33
C GLU A 97 11.91 -5.10 6.91
N HIS A 98 12.45 -4.03 6.36
CA HIS A 98 13.73 -3.46 6.78
C HIS A 98 13.55 -2.36 7.84
N PHE A 99 12.56 -1.51 7.67
CA PHE A 99 12.22 -0.39 8.55
C PHE A 99 10.93 -0.74 9.31
N ASN A 100 11.07 -1.43 10.41
CA ASN A 100 9.96 -1.99 11.21
C ASN A 100 9.66 -1.20 12.49
N ASP A 101 10.40 -0.13 12.76
CA ASP A 101 10.14 0.76 13.88
C ASP A 101 9.04 1.79 13.51
N GLU A 102 8.18 2.12 14.47
CA GLU A 102 7.08 3.07 14.28
C GLU A 102 7.55 4.47 13.85
N ILE A 103 8.76 4.87 14.23
CA ILE A 103 9.31 6.17 13.85
C ILE A 103 9.40 6.35 12.33
N TYR A 104 9.64 5.29 11.57
CA TYR A 104 9.72 5.36 10.12
C TYR A 104 8.38 5.68 9.43
N TYR A 105 7.28 5.61 10.19
CA TYR A 105 5.92 5.86 9.71
C TYR A 105 5.28 7.07 10.38
N SER A 106 6.02 7.81 11.21
CA SER A 106 5.53 9.01 11.85
C SER A 106 5.55 10.18 10.86
N GLY A 107 4.41 10.86 10.72
CA GLY A 107 4.29 12.11 9.97
C GLY A 107 4.36 13.37 10.84
N GLY A 108 4.60 13.21 12.13
CA GLY A 108 4.64 14.34 13.10
C GLY A 108 5.88 14.37 13.99
N ASP A 109 6.79 13.44 13.82
CA ASP A 109 8.07 13.39 14.54
C ASP A 109 9.17 13.95 13.65
N GLU A 110 9.79 15.05 14.04
CA GLU A 110 10.84 15.73 13.25
C GLU A 110 12.08 14.85 13.00
N ASP A 111 12.31 13.84 13.84
CA ASP A 111 13.38 12.86 13.68
C ASP A 111 13.00 11.72 12.71
N ALA A 112 11.73 11.62 12.32
CA ALA A 112 11.27 10.65 11.34
C ALA A 112 11.65 11.05 9.91
N PRO A 113 11.87 10.08 8.98
CA PRO A 113 12.28 10.39 7.60
C PRO A 113 11.34 11.32 6.83
N PHE A 114 10.05 11.31 7.17
CA PHE A 114 9.00 12.10 6.54
C PHE A 114 8.17 12.91 7.54
N GLY A 115 8.69 13.12 8.74
CA GLY A 115 8.02 13.84 9.82
C GLY A 115 8.31 15.34 9.81
N SER A 116 9.42 15.78 9.21
CA SER A 116 9.72 17.20 8.98
C SER A 116 8.98 17.74 7.75
N ASP A 117 8.84 19.05 7.64
CA ASP A 117 8.21 19.72 6.49
C ASP A 117 8.93 19.35 5.18
N GLU A 118 10.26 19.37 5.16
CA GLU A 118 11.06 18.99 4.00
C GLU A 118 10.91 17.51 3.63
N GLY A 119 10.85 16.65 4.65
CA GLY A 119 10.61 15.21 4.45
C GLY A 119 9.24 14.95 3.85
N HIS A 120 8.21 15.64 4.32
CA HIS A 120 6.86 15.56 3.81
C HIS A 120 6.73 16.05 2.36
N ASP A 121 7.30 17.22 2.07
CA ASP A 121 7.34 17.77 0.71
C ASP A 121 8.08 16.83 -0.27
N THR A 122 9.18 16.22 0.18
CA THR A 122 9.91 15.22 -0.59
C THR A 122 9.00 14.03 -0.92
N LEU A 123 8.23 13.55 0.04
CA LEU A 123 7.29 12.43 -0.16
C LEU A 123 6.22 12.79 -1.19
N ILE A 124 5.62 13.99 -1.12
CA ILE A 124 4.64 14.48 -2.10
C ILE A 124 5.25 14.55 -3.50
N CYS A 125 6.46 15.09 -3.64
CA CYS A 125 7.18 15.13 -4.92
C CYS A 125 7.41 13.74 -5.52
N ILE A 126 7.77 12.76 -4.69
CA ILE A 126 7.91 11.36 -5.12
C ILE A 126 6.58 10.81 -5.63
N PHE A 127 5.48 11.02 -4.91
CA PHE A 127 4.15 10.57 -5.33
C PHE A 127 3.75 11.11 -6.68
N GLU A 128 3.91 12.41 -6.89
CA GLU A 128 3.59 13.04 -8.16
C GLU A 128 4.44 12.49 -9.31
N ALA A 129 5.73 12.31 -9.09
CA ALA A 129 6.65 11.78 -10.09
C ALA A 129 6.30 10.32 -10.46
N VAL A 130 5.99 9.48 -9.49
CA VAL A 130 5.57 8.08 -9.71
C VAL A 130 4.24 8.00 -10.44
N ARG A 131 3.27 8.86 -10.11
CA ARG A 131 1.98 8.92 -10.81
C ARG A 131 2.14 9.29 -12.29
N LYS A 132 3.08 10.18 -12.60
CA LYS A 132 3.36 10.63 -13.97
C LYS A 132 4.17 9.61 -14.78
N ASN A 133 4.99 8.79 -14.10
CA ASN A 133 5.86 7.82 -14.75
C ASN A 133 5.89 6.47 -13.99
N PRO A 134 5.17 5.44 -14.48
CA PRO A 134 5.19 4.11 -13.85
C PRO A 134 6.57 3.45 -13.78
N ASN A 135 7.50 3.87 -14.64
CA ASN A 135 8.89 3.40 -14.66
C ASN A 135 9.85 4.40 -13.97
N PHE A 136 9.35 5.05 -12.92
CA PHE A 136 10.10 6.04 -12.18
C PHE A 136 11.42 5.49 -11.64
N ASP A 137 12.51 6.21 -11.91
CA ASP A 137 13.84 5.88 -11.41
C ASP A 137 14.10 6.56 -10.07
N TYR A 138 13.91 5.81 -9.01
CA TYR A 138 14.13 6.28 -7.65
C TYR A 138 15.60 6.65 -7.38
N SER A 139 16.55 6.06 -8.08
CA SER A 139 17.97 6.34 -7.87
C SER A 139 18.41 7.71 -8.41
N ALA A 140 17.73 8.18 -9.45
CA ALA A 140 17.98 9.48 -10.06
C ALA A 140 17.20 10.64 -9.39
N PHE A 141 16.21 10.33 -8.56
CA PHE A 141 15.30 11.33 -8.00
C PHE A 141 15.97 12.36 -7.07
N PRO A 142 16.84 11.97 -6.11
CA PRO A 142 17.48 12.94 -5.22
C PRO A 142 18.28 14.00 -5.97
N ARG A 143 18.96 13.59 -7.05
CA ARG A 143 19.72 14.53 -7.89
C ARG A 143 18.82 15.54 -8.59
N LYS A 144 17.68 15.09 -9.10
CA LYS A 144 16.71 15.97 -9.77
C LYS A 144 16.05 16.97 -8.84
N LEU A 145 15.85 16.61 -7.57
CA LEU A 145 15.35 17.55 -6.56
C LEU A 145 16.36 18.71 -6.32
N ILE A 146 17.64 18.36 -6.16
CA ILE A 146 18.70 19.35 -5.89
C ILE A 146 18.92 20.30 -7.10
N GLU A 147 18.71 19.83 -8.33
CA GLU A 147 18.90 20.62 -9.54
C GLU A 147 17.70 21.53 -9.87
N GLN A 148 16.58 21.45 -9.13
CA GLN A 148 15.40 22.28 -9.32
C GLN A 148 15.34 23.53 -8.41
N ASP A 149 16.24 23.62 -7.42
CA ASP A 149 16.49 24.79 -6.58
C ASP A 149 17.59 25.69 -7.20
#